data_2102cccf90e13710e35957cbbdd3b8ab
#
_entry.id   2102cccf90e13710e35957cbbdd3b8ab
#
_cell.length_a   1.000
_cell.length_b   1.000
_cell.length_c   1.000
_cell.angle_alpha   90.00
_cell.angle_beta   90.00
_cell.angle_gamma   90.00
#
_symmetry.space_group_name_H-M   'P 1'
#
loop_
_entity.id
_entity.type
_entity.pdbx_description
1 polymer ?
#
loop_
_entity_poly.entity_id
_entity_poly.type
_entity_poly.pdbx_seq_one_letter_code
_entity_poly.pdbx_strand_id
1 'polypeptide(L)'
;MIANEIVGEKKYQRIQKLAEKGIDIKFGLDSIAQAELIEKSFEKASKPAQCVIEIEVGERRSGIVEEEECQKLLDYLKNCPHIHLRGVFSHDGDSYSAKDIETARRKSVIAQERTLKFAKMCRENGFDISIVGIGSTPSLANDSDILEGITEIRPGTYPFMDASQDNAMNHTWNCNAFVLATVMSKPTEERVILDVGAKGLT
;
A
#
# COMPACT_ATOMS: atom_id res chain seq x y z
N MET A 1 7.49 0.67 7.76
CA MET A 1 6.34 1.53 7.47
C MET A 1 5.05 0.80 7.74
N ILE A 2 4.00 1.49 8.19
CA ILE A 2 2.62 0.98 8.17
C ILE A 2 2.04 1.41 6.82
N ALA A 3 1.78 0.46 5.94
CA ALA A 3 1.28 0.72 4.60
C ALA A 3 -0.25 0.88 4.62
N ASN A 4 -0.71 1.85 5.36
CA ASN A 4 -2.14 2.15 5.52
C ASN A 4 -2.30 3.51 6.21
N GLU A 5 -3.46 4.13 6.02
CA GLU A 5 -3.90 5.28 6.77
C GLU A 5 -4.20 4.88 8.21
N ILE A 6 -3.74 5.71 9.11
CA ILE A 6 -3.99 5.53 10.54
C ILE A 6 -4.90 6.66 11.02
N VAL A 7 -6.02 6.30 11.64
CA VAL A 7 -6.97 7.24 12.23
C VAL A 7 -7.28 6.83 13.66
N GLY A 8 -7.21 7.78 14.56
CA GLY A 8 -7.62 7.65 15.95
C GLY A 8 -6.48 7.88 16.95
N GLU A 9 -6.81 8.64 17.99
CA GLU A 9 -5.88 9.12 19.02
C GLU A 9 -5.07 8.00 19.69
N LYS A 10 -5.72 6.89 20.06
CA LYS A 10 -5.04 5.75 20.70
C LYS A 10 -3.99 5.11 19.78
N LYS A 11 -4.21 5.11 18.47
CA LYS A 11 -3.25 4.59 17.50
C LYS A 11 -2.07 5.55 17.36
N TYR A 12 -2.32 6.86 17.29
CA TYR A 12 -1.26 7.87 17.25
C TYR A 12 -0.39 7.82 18.50
N GLN A 13 -0.96 7.69 19.70
CA GLN A 13 -0.20 7.51 20.95
C GLN A 13 0.70 6.28 20.93
N ARG A 14 0.26 5.19 20.30
CA ARG A 14 1.11 3.99 20.11
C ARG A 14 2.27 4.25 19.16
N ILE A 15 2.04 4.98 18.08
CA ILE A 15 3.07 5.39 17.12
C ILE A 15 4.09 6.30 17.81
N GLN A 16 3.65 7.30 18.58
CA GLN A 16 4.52 8.18 19.35
C GLN A 16 5.45 7.40 20.29
N LYS A 17 4.89 6.47 21.07
CA LYS A 17 5.68 5.59 21.96
C LYS A 17 6.73 4.74 21.23
N LEU A 18 6.45 4.33 20.00
CA LEU A 18 7.40 3.61 19.16
C LEU A 18 8.50 4.56 18.65
N ALA A 19 8.13 5.76 18.21
CA ALA A 19 9.06 6.78 17.75
C ALA A 19 10.01 7.26 18.89
N GLU A 20 9.51 7.38 20.10
CA GLU A 20 10.30 7.71 21.31
C GLU A 20 11.35 6.63 21.62
N LYS A 21 11.04 5.37 21.32
CA LYS A 21 12.01 4.25 21.43
C LYS A 21 13.05 4.21 20.30
N GLY A 22 13.05 5.21 19.40
CA GLY A 22 14.00 5.29 18.29
C GLY A 22 13.57 4.51 17.04
N ILE A 23 12.33 3.99 16.99
CA ILE A 23 11.84 3.28 15.82
C ILE A 23 11.44 4.31 14.76
N ASP A 24 12.03 4.21 13.57
CA ASP A 24 11.64 5.02 12.40
C ASP A 24 10.34 4.48 11.79
N ILE A 25 9.21 4.92 12.35
CA ILE A 25 7.88 4.46 11.96
C ILE A 25 7.18 5.49 11.09
N LYS A 26 6.73 5.06 9.91
CA LYS A 26 6.01 5.87 8.93
C LYS A 26 4.62 5.29 8.70
N PHE A 27 3.64 6.12 8.31
CA PHE A 27 2.27 5.66 8.03
C PHE A 27 1.60 6.52 6.96
N GLY A 28 0.53 5.96 6.37
CA GLY A 28 -0.21 6.56 5.26
C GLY A 28 -1.03 7.79 5.66
N LEU A 29 -1.21 8.69 4.71
CA LEU A 29 -2.00 9.92 4.79
C LEU A 29 -2.57 10.20 3.39
N ASP A 30 -3.86 10.50 3.28
CA ASP A 30 -4.49 10.82 1.99
C ASP A 30 -5.48 12.00 2.03
N SER A 31 -5.66 12.67 3.16
CA SER A 31 -6.63 13.75 3.29
C SER A 31 -6.24 14.83 4.30
N ILE A 32 -6.78 16.04 4.10
CA ILE A 32 -6.60 17.17 5.03
C ILE A 32 -7.20 16.82 6.39
N ALA A 33 -8.36 16.18 6.44
CA ALA A 33 -8.99 15.78 7.69
C ALA A 33 -8.11 14.85 8.54
N GLN A 34 -7.38 13.94 7.88
CA GLN A 34 -6.37 13.11 8.56
C GLN A 34 -5.18 13.96 9.04
N ALA A 35 -4.68 14.86 8.19
CA ALA A 35 -3.57 15.73 8.53
C ALA A 35 -3.89 16.59 9.77
N GLU A 36 -5.11 17.12 9.88
CA GLU A 36 -5.59 17.86 11.05
C GLU A 36 -5.54 17.03 12.33
N LEU A 37 -6.02 15.79 12.26
CA LEU A 37 -6.00 14.87 13.41
C LEU A 37 -4.57 14.48 13.82
N ILE A 38 -3.70 14.27 12.85
CA ILE A 38 -2.29 13.96 13.09
C ILE A 38 -1.59 15.16 13.72
N GLU A 39 -1.70 16.33 13.11
CA GLU A 39 -1.08 17.58 13.59
C GLU A 39 -1.45 17.85 15.05
N LYS A 40 -2.74 17.82 15.36
CA LYS A 40 -3.25 17.99 16.73
C LYS A 40 -2.72 16.91 17.69
N SER A 41 -2.66 15.65 17.25
CA SER A 41 -2.24 14.54 18.10
C SER A 41 -0.74 14.59 18.40
N PHE A 42 0.08 15.11 17.47
CA PHE A 42 1.52 15.18 17.63
C PHE A 42 2.02 16.52 18.19
N GLU A 43 1.15 17.47 18.50
CA GLU A 43 1.50 18.80 19.06
C GLU A 43 2.43 18.71 20.29
N LYS A 44 2.21 17.71 21.14
CA LYS A 44 3.00 17.50 22.37
C LYS A 44 4.00 16.33 22.25
N ALA A 45 4.11 15.73 21.07
CA ALA A 45 5.05 14.63 20.86
C ALA A 45 6.48 15.13 20.77
N SER A 46 7.42 14.31 21.23
CA SER A 46 8.86 14.63 21.16
C SER A 46 9.44 14.60 19.75
N LYS A 47 8.72 13.99 18.81
CA LYS A 47 9.09 13.85 17.40
C LYS A 47 7.87 14.07 16.50
N PRO A 48 8.03 14.70 15.33
CA PRO A 48 6.94 14.84 14.37
C PRO A 48 6.50 13.47 13.81
N ALA A 49 5.24 13.41 13.38
CA ALA A 49 4.71 12.28 12.64
C ALA A 49 5.46 12.11 11.32
N GLN A 50 5.93 10.91 11.02
CA GLN A 50 6.56 10.61 9.75
C GLN A 50 5.49 10.06 8.81
N CYS A 51 5.05 10.87 7.84
CA CYS A 51 3.94 10.53 6.95
C CYS A 51 4.40 10.29 5.50
N VAL A 52 3.65 9.48 4.79
CA VAL A 52 3.77 9.26 3.36
C VAL A 52 2.38 9.38 2.73
N ILE A 53 2.24 10.09 1.62
CA ILE A 53 0.95 10.26 0.94
C ILE A 53 0.66 9.00 0.11
N GLU A 54 -0.52 8.40 0.28
CA GLU A 54 -1.00 7.36 -0.61
C GLU A 54 -1.58 7.96 -1.89
N ILE A 55 -1.19 7.38 -3.03
CA ILE A 55 -1.67 7.77 -4.35
C ILE A 55 -2.48 6.62 -4.94
N GLU A 56 -3.71 6.91 -5.35
CA GLU A 56 -4.56 5.96 -6.07
C GLU A 56 -4.03 5.77 -7.49
N VAL A 57 -3.83 4.52 -7.91
CA VAL A 57 -3.20 4.19 -9.19
C VAL A 57 -3.96 3.16 -10.02
N GLY A 58 -5.25 2.97 -9.75
CA GLY A 58 -6.15 2.11 -10.55
C GLY A 58 -6.91 1.06 -9.74
N GLU A 59 -6.53 0.80 -8.48
CA GLU A 59 -7.23 -0.18 -7.63
C GLU A 59 -8.61 0.32 -7.13
N ARG A 60 -8.81 1.64 -7.09
CA ARG A 60 -10.03 2.29 -6.58
C ARG A 60 -10.33 1.96 -5.12
N ARG A 61 -9.30 1.99 -4.28
CA ARG A 61 -9.38 1.67 -2.86
C ARG A 61 -9.19 2.91 -2.00
N SER A 62 -7.98 3.35 -1.78
CA SER A 62 -7.58 4.50 -0.97
C SER A 62 -6.54 5.34 -1.72
N GLY A 63 -6.21 6.50 -1.17
CA GLY A 63 -5.22 7.40 -1.73
C GLY A 63 -5.81 8.53 -2.58
N ILE A 64 -4.98 9.53 -2.83
CA ILE A 64 -5.34 10.73 -3.58
C ILE A 64 -5.51 10.40 -5.07
N VAL A 65 -6.65 10.80 -5.62
CA VAL A 65 -6.98 10.62 -7.04
C VAL A 65 -6.56 11.83 -7.87
N GLU A 66 -6.92 13.03 -7.46
CA GLU A 66 -6.75 14.23 -8.28
C GLU A 66 -5.56 15.10 -7.83
N GLU A 67 -4.86 15.69 -8.80
CA GLU A 67 -3.72 16.57 -8.53
C GLU A 67 -4.12 17.80 -7.72
N GLU A 68 -5.32 18.33 -7.94
CA GLU A 68 -5.84 19.47 -7.17
C GLU A 68 -6.02 19.13 -5.69
N GLU A 69 -6.45 17.91 -5.37
CA GLU A 69 -6.58 17.44 -3.99
C GLU A 69 -5.21 17.28 -3.34
N CYS A 70 -4.25 16.73 -4.09
CA CYS A 70 -2.87 16.67 -3.64
C CYS A 70 -2.31 18.06 -3.36
N GLN A 71 -2.51 19.02 -4.25
CA GLN A 71 -2.03 20.39 -4.08
C GLN A 71 -2.61 21.02 -2.81
N LYS A 72 -3.92 20.88 -2.59
CA LYS A 72 -4.57 21.38 -1.36
C LYS A 72 -3.97 20.75 -0.10
N LEU A 73 -3.72 19.44 -0.13
CA LEU A 73 -3.07 18.75 0.99
C LEU A 73 -1.65 19.26 1.21
N LEU A 74 -0.85 19.41 0.16
CA LEU A 74 0.51 19.93 0.25
C LEU A 74 0.54 21.36 0.82
N ASP A 75 -0.38 22.24 0.36
CA ASP A 75 -0.50 23.60 0.87
C ASP A 75 -0.89 23.62 2.37
N TYR A 76 -1.74 22.70 2.80
CA TYR A 76 -2.06 22.53 4.20
C TYR A 76 -0.84 22.07 5.01
N LEU A 77 -0.13 21.05 4.53
CA LEU A 77 1.03 20.45 5.20
C LEU A 77 2.20 21.45 5.41
N LYS A 78 2.33 22.49 4.57
CA LYS A 78 3.31 23.58 4.77
C LYS A 78 3.16 24.28 6.11
N ASN A 79 1.96 24.23 6.71
CA ASN A 79 1.64 24.84 7.99
C ASN A 79 1.56 23.83 9.15
N CYS A 80 2.01 22.61 8.96
CA CYS A 80 1.94 21.52 9.93
C CYS A 80 3.33 21.14 10.47
N PRO A 81 3.86 21.85 11.49
CA PRO A 81 5.20 21.60 12.01
C PRO A 81 5.36 20.23 12.67
N HIS A 82 4.26 19.59 13.07
CA HIS A 82 4.30 18.28 13.71
C HIS A 82 4.13 17.10 12.72
N ILE A 83 4.08 17.40 11.40
CA ILE A 83 4.05 16.40 10.34
C ILE A 83 5.30 16.54 9.46
N HIS A 84 6.07 15.47 9.34
CA HIS A 84 7.18 15.38 8.41
C HIS A 84 6.79 14.49 7.23
N LEU A 85 6.57 15.09 6.06
CA LEU A 85 6.29 14.33 4.84
C LEU A 85 7.57 13.67 4.33
N ARG A 86 7.56 12.33 4.28
CA ARG A 86 8.71 11.52 3.86
C ARG A 86 8.64 11.08 2.41
N GLY A 87 7.49 11.15 1.79
CA GLY A 87 7.31 10.73 0.41
C GLY A 87 5.89 10.41 0.03
N VAL A 88 5.80 9.64 -1.05
CA VAL A 88 4.55 9.11 -1.59
C VAL A 88 4.65 7.59 -1.74
N PHE A 89 3.51 6.92 -1.75
CA PHE A 89 3.44 5.50 -2.08
C PHE A 89 2.15 5.18 -2.80
N SER A 90 2.15 4.06 -3.50
CA SER A 90 0.95 3.52 -4.13
C SER A 90 0.92 2.00 -4.02
N HIS A 91 -0.29 1.44 -4.18
CA HIS A 91 -0.51 0.01 -4.32
C HIS A 91 -1.16 -0.26 -5.67
N ASP A 92 -0.44 -0.93 -6.56
CA ASP A 92 -0.91 -1.25 -7.91
C ASP A 92 -1.75 -2.54 -7.95
N GLY A 93 -2.74 -2.63 -7.06
CA GLY A 93 -3.63 -3.78 -6.92
C GLY A 93 -4.46 -4.09 -8.16
N ASP A 94 -4.62 -3.13 -9.09
CA ASP A 94 -5.24 -3.39 -10.38
C ASP A 94 -4.48 -4.45 -11.22
N SER A 95 -3.21 -4.69 -10.94
CA SER A 95 -2.42 -5.77 -11.54
C SER A 95 -2.98 -7.17 -11.27
N TYR A 96 -3.67 -7.38 -10.13
CA TYR A 96 -4.34 -8.63 -9.80
C TYR A 96 -5.48 -8.99 -10.77
N SER A 97 -6.07 -8.00 -11.43
CA SER A 97 -7.14 -8.17 -12.42
C SER A 97 -6.63 -8.30 -13.85
N ALA A 98 -5.32 -8.33 -14.05
CA ALA A 98 -4.73 -8.41 -15.38
C ALA A 98 -5.01 -9.78 -16.01
N LYS A 99 -5.42 -9.76 -17.28
CA LYS A 99 -5.74 -10.98 -18.05
C LYS A 99 -4.50 -11.75 -18.53
N ASP A 100 -3.34 -11.12 -18.53
CA ASP A 100 -2.06 -11.66 -18.94
C ASP A 100 -0.90 -10.89 -18.32
N ILE A 101 0.30 -11.47 -18.39
CA ILE A 101 1.53 -10.92 -17.81
C ILE A 101 1.87 -9.55 -18.42
N GLU A 102 1.70 -9.38 -19.72
CA GLU A 102 2.00 -8.12 -20.40
C GLU A 102 1.09 -6.99 -19.92
N THR A 103 -0.20 -7.29 -19.76
CA THR A 103 -1.16 -6.35 -19.17
C THR A 103 -0.79 -5.99 -17.72
N ALA A 104 -0.35 -6.96 -16.91
CA ALA A 104 0.11 -6.70 -15.55
C ALA A 104 1.33 -5.76 -15.52
N ARG A 105 2.33 -6.03 -16.34
CA ARG A 105 3.52 -5.18 -16.50
C ARG A 105 3.15 -3.76 -16.91
N ARG A 106 2.31 -3.60 -17.91
CA ARG A 106 1.86 -2.28 -18.38
C ARG A 106 1.11 -1.51 -17.29
N LYS A 107 0.21 -2.16 -16.54
CA LYS A 107 -0.49 -1.54 -15.41
C LYS A 107 0.48 -1.08 -14.34
N SER A 108 1.49 -1.88 -14.04
CA SER A 108 2.54 -1.51 -13.07
C SER A 108 3.32 -0.27 -13.52
N VAL A 109 3.73 -0.20 -14.78
CA VAL A 109 4.45 0.97 -15.32
C VAL A 109 3.58 2.24 -15.21
N ILE A 110 2.31 2.18 -15.61
CA ILE A 110 1.36 3.31 -15.49
C ILE A 110 1.22 3.75 -14.03
N ALA A 111 1.13 2.82 -13.09
CA ALA A 111 1.06 3.11 -11.67
C ALA A 111 2.33 3.81 -11.15
N GLN A 112 3.50 3.36 -11.61
CA GLN A 112 4.79 3.98 -11.27
C GLN A 112 4.89 5.40 -11.83
N GLU A 113 4.56 5.62 -13.10
CA GLU A 113 4.57 6.95 -13.73
C GLU A 113 3.69 7.94 -12.96
N ARG A 114 2.48 7.49 -12.58
CA ARG A 114 1.58 8.29 -11.77
C ARG A 114 2.17 8.61 -10.41
N THR A 115 2.72 7.63 -9.70
CA THR A 115 3.36 7.83 -8.39
C THR A 115 4.53 8.81 -8.47
N LEU A 116 5.36 8.67 -9.50
CA LEU A 116 6.48 9.59 -9.77
C LEU A 116 6.02 11.02 -10.06
N LYS A 117 4.89 11.18 -10.76
CA LYS A 117 4.29 12.50 -11.00
C LYS A 117 3.92 13.19 -9.69
N PHE A 118 3.27 12.50 -8.76
CA PHE A 118 2.93 13.06 -7.45
C PHE A 118 4.17 13.29 -6.58
N ALA A 119 5.18 12.44 -6.69
CA ALA A 119 6.47 12.66 -6.03
C ALA A 119 7.13 13.97 -6.53
N LYS A 120 7.08 14.22 -7.82
CA LYS A 120 7.54 15.49 -8.40
C LYS A 120 6.77 16.68 -7.85
N MET A 121 5.44 16.60 -7.77
CA MET A 121 4.61 17.66 -7.16
C MET A 121 5.03 17.97 -5.72
N CYS A 122 5.31 16.94 -4.90
CA CYS A 122 5.79 17.16 -3.53
C CYS A 122 7.10 17.96 -3.52
N ARG A 123 8.07 17.60 -4.38
CA ARG A 123 9.37 18.30 -4.47
C ARG A 123 9.21 19.74 -4.96
N GLU A 124 8.39 19.97 -5.97
CA GLU A 124 8.08 21.31 -6.50
C GLU A 124 7.39 22.22 -5.45
N ASN A 125 6.69 21.62 -4.51
CA ASN A 125 6.09 22.31 -3.36
C ASN A 125 7.06 22.51 -2.18
N GLY A 126 8.33 22.13 -2.34
CA GLY A 126 9.39 22.36 -1.34
C GLY A 126 9.54 21.26 -0.29
N PHE A 127 8.88 20.11 -0.47
CA PHE A 127 9.06 18.97 0.45
C PHE A 127 10.28 18.12 0.03
N ASP A 128 11.19 17.91 0.99
CA ASP A 128 12.32 16.99 0.81
C ASP A 128 11.90 15.55 1.07
N ILE A 129 11.43 14.88 0.02
CA ILE A 129 10.96 13.51 0.09
C ILE A 129 12.01 12.53 -0.39
N SER A 130 12.20 11.47 0.37
CA SER A 130 13.14 10.39 0.07
C SER A 130 12.47 9.06 -0.34
N ILE A 131 11.15 8.95 -0.13
CA ILE A 131 10.40 7.73 -0.38
C ILE A 131 9.50 7.92 -1.59
N VAL A 132 9.65 7.04 -2.58
CA VAL A 132 8.71 6.82 -3.67
C VAL A 132 8.48 5.31 -3.74
N GLY A 133 7.42 4.86 -3.07
CA GLY A 133 7.14 3.45 -2.88
C GLY A 133 6.05 2.96 -3.81
N ILE A 134 6.25 1.78 -4.36
CA ILE A 134 5.26 1.12 -5.21
C ILE A 134 5.13 -0.36 -4.85
N GLY A 135 4.11 -0.98 -5.37
CA GLY A 135 4.13 -2.40 -5.57
C GLY A 135 2.93 -3.17 -5.08
N SER A 136 2.77 -4.24 -5.77
CA SER A 136 2.00 -5.42 -5.42
C SER A 136 2.84 -6.65 -5.73
N THR A 137 2.43 -7.82 -5.27
CA THR A 137 3.15 -9.06 -5.60
C THR A 137 3.08 -9.39 -7.09
N PRO A 138 1.91 -9.30 -7.79
CA PRO A 138 1.84 -9.63 -9.21
C PRO A 138 2.74 -8.79 -10.11
N SER A 139 2.80 -7.48 -9.91
CA SER A 139 3.62 -6.61 -10.75
C SER A 139 5.10 -6.94 -10.64
N LEU A 140 5.58 -7.18 -9.43
CA LEU A 140 7.00 -7.47 -9.17
C LEU A 140 7.38 -8.88 -9.59
N ALA A 141 6.53 -9.87 -9.30
CA ALA A 141 6.79 -11.27 -9.64
C ALA A 141 6.63 -11.55 -11.15
N ASN A 142 5.92 -10.69 -11.88
CA ASN A 142 5.85 -10.75 -13.34
C ASN A 142 6.97 -9.95 -14.03
N ASP A 143 8.06 -9.63 -13.33
CA ASP A 143 9.22 -8.90 -13.87
C ASP A 143 8.84 -7.56 -14.53
N SER A 144 7.98 -6.79 -13.86
CA SER A 144 7.69 -5.42 -14.30
C SER A 144 8.94 -4.55 -14.14
N ASP A 145 9.22 -3.72 -15.13
CA ASP A 145 10.29 -2.75 -15.05
C ASP A 145 10.08 -1.81 -13.86
N ILE A 146 11.17 -1.49 -13.17
CA ILE A 146 11.18 -0.49 -12.10
C ILE A 146 11.75 0.80 -12.68
N LEU A 147 10.92 1.84 -12.73
CA LEU A 147 11.29 3.12 -13.29
C LEU A 147 12.30 3.86 -12.39
N GLU A 148 13.16 4.64 -13.02
CA GLU A 148 14.08 5.53 -12.32
C GLU A 148 13.32 6.50 -11.42
N GLY A 149 13.77 6.65 -10.17
CA GLY A 149 13.11 7.48 -9.16
C GLY A 149 12.22 6.72 -8.20
N ILE A 150 11.87 5.46 -8.46
CA ILE A 150 11.29 4.57 -7.46
C ILE A 150 12.38 4.17 -6.46
N THR A 151 12.07 4.28 -5.15
CA THR A 151 13.06 4.04 -4.09
C THR A 151 12.70 2.87 -3.18
N GLU A 152 11.46 2.39 -3.24
CA GLU A 152 10.96 1.33 -2.37
C GLU A 152 9.93 0.46 -3.08
N ILE A 153 10.03 -0.86 -2.92
CA ILE A 153 9.05 -1.84 -3.43
C ILE A 153 8.40 -2.58 -2.26
N ARG A 154 7.12 -2.98 -2.41
CA ARG A 154 6.31 -3.52 -1.30
C ARG A 154 5.53 -4.78 -1.67
N PRO A 155 6.20 -5.88 -2.08
CA PRO A 155 5.50 -7.16 -2.25
C PRO A 155 5.08 -7.68 -0.87
N GLY A 156 3.79 -8.02 -0.72
CA GLY A 156 3.23 -8.46 0.56
C GLY A 156 2.97 -9.95 0.64
N THR A 157 2.34 -10.52 -0.37
CA THR A 157 1.81 -11.89 -0.34
C THR A 157 2.75 -12.95 -0.90
N TYR A 158 3.84 -12.56 -1.53
CA TYR A 158 4.79 -13.47 -2.19
C TYR A 158 5.31 -14.62 -1.31
N PRO A 159 5.46 -14.51 0.03
CA PRO A 159 5.96 -15.62 0.84
C PRO A 159 4.98 -16.78 0.96
N PHE A 160 3.68 -16.51 0.80
CA PHE A 160 2.62 -17.51 0.96
C PHE A 160 2.15 -18.07 -0.37
N MET A 161 2.06 -17.27 -1.43
CA MET A 161 1.67 -17.68 -2.78
C MET A 161 0.51 -18.68 -2.77
N ASP A 162 -0.66 -18.23 -2.37
CA ASP A 162 -1.88 -19.01 -2.40
C ASP A 162 -2.47 -19.11 -3.83
N ALA A 163 -3.56 -19.86 -4.00
CA ALA A 163 -4.21 -20.04 -5.29
C ALA A 163 -4.71 -18.74 -5.92
N SER A 164 -5.06 -17.72 -5.11
CA SER A 164 -5.45 -16.41 -5.62
C SER A 164 -4.25 -15.68 -6.24
N GLN A 165 -3.09 -15.77 -5.60
CA GLN A 165 -1.84 -15.22 -6.13
C GLN A 165 -1.38 -15.98 -7.39
N ASP A 166 -1.43 -17.31 -7.38
CA ASP A 166 -1.07 -18.12 -8.55
C ASP A 166 -1.95 -17.79 -9.77
N ASN A 167 -3.24 -17.57 -9.58
CA ASN A 167 -4.14 -17.11 -10.64
C ASN A 167 -3.73 -15.70 -11.15
N ALA A 168 -3.42 -14.77 -10.26
CA ALA A 168 -2.96 -13.43 -10.63
C ALA A 168 -1.60 -13.43 -11.33
N MET A 169 -0.80 -14.49 -11.11
CA MET A 169 0.51 -14.73 -11.71
C MET A 169 0.45 -15.62 -12.95
N ASN A 170 -0.75 -15.85 -13.52
CA ASN A 170 -0.97 -16.72 -14.67
C ASN A 170 -0.35 -18.13 -14.50
N HIS A 171 -0.45 -18.70 -13.31
CA HIS A 171 0.06 -20.01 -12.94
C HIS A 171 1.58 -20.21 -13.16
N THR A 172 2.35 -19.15 -13.00
CA THR A 172 3.81 -19.19 -13.12
C THR A 172 4.54 -19.52 -11.82
N TRP A 173 3.82 -19.53 -10.70
CA TRP A 173 4.37 -19.76 -9.38
C TRP A 173 3.67 -20.94 -8.67
N ASN A 174 4.40 -21.57 -7.75
CA ASN A 174 3.84 -22.64 -6.92
C ASN A 174 3.21 -22.05 -5.65
N CYS A 175 2.03 -22.56 -5.28
CA CYS A 175 1.43 -22.25 -3.99
C CYS A 175 2.33 -22.75 -2.84
N ASN A 176 2.51 -21.91 -1.83
CA ASN A 176 3.26 -22.24 -0.60
C ASN A 176 2.35 -22.26 0.64
N ALA A 177 1.13 -21.72 0.53
CA ALA A 177 0.13 -21.75 1.60
C ALA A 177 -0.98 -22.76 1.26
N PHE A 178 -1.24 -23.67 2.21
CA PHE A 178 -2.22 -24.74 2.07
C PHE A 178 -3.06 -24.83 3.34
N VAL A 179 -4.31 -25.28 3.17
CA VAL A 179 -5.18 -25.60 4.29
C VAL A 179 -5.41 -27.11 4.29
N LEU A 180 -5.05 -27.75 5.40
CA LEU A 180 -5.37 -29.16 5.60
C LEU A 180 -6.88 -29.28 5.91
N ALA A 181 -7.57 -30.07 5.09
CA ALA A 181 -9.00 -30.31 5.20
C ALA A 181 -9.34 -31.78 5.12
N THR A 182 -10.47 -32.18 5.70
CA THR A 182 -10.98 -33.54 5.65
C THR A 182 -12.16 -33.61 4.68
N VAL A 183 -12.19 -34.64 3.82
CA VAL A 183 -13.35 -34.90 3.00
C VAL A 183 -14.45 -35.52 3.87
N MET A 184 -15.54 -34.79 4.06
CA MET A 184 -16.70 -35.20 4.85
C MET A 184 -17.69 -36.03 4.04
N SER A 185 -17.79 -35.75 2.74
CA SER A 185 -18.73 -36.43 1.85
C SER A 185 -18.28 -36.33 0.39
N LYS A 186 -18.55 -37.41 -0.38
CA LYS A 186 -18.38 -37.40 -1.84
C LYS A 186 -19.73 -37.80 -2.50
N PRO A 187 -20.66 -36.83 -2.67
CA PRO A 187 -22.01 -37.15 -3.20
C PRO A 187 -22.01 -37.55 -4.67
N THR A 188 -21.03 -37.14 -5.48
CA THR A 188 -20.84 -37.49 -6.88
C THR A 188 -19.37 -37.68 -7.21
N GLU A 189 -19.02 -38.16 -8.37
CA GLU A 189 -17.62 -38.28 -8.83
C GLU A 189 -16.93 -36.91 -8.95
N GLU A 190 -17.70 -35.85 -9.21
CA GLU A 190 -17.18 -34.54 -9.49
C GLU A 190 -17.28 -33.56 -8.28
N ARG A 191 -17.86 -34.03 -7.15
CA ARG A 191 -18.13 -33.16 -5.99
C ARG A 191 -17.68 -33.79 -4.68
N VAL A 192 -16.88 -33.04 -3.95
CA VAL A 192 -16.50 -33.35 -2.56
C VAL A 192 -16.93 -32.22 -1.62
N ILE A 193 -17.26 -32.58 -0.41
CA ILE A 193 -17.58 -31.65 0.70
C ILE A 193 -16.45 -31.77 1.73
N LEU A 194 -15.88 -30.64 2.09
CA LEU A 194 -14.79 -30.54 3.06
C LEU A 194 -15.30 -29.96 4.38
N ASP A 195 -14.56 -30.20 5.45
CA ASP A 195 -14.83 -29.66 6.79
C ASP A 195 -14.39 -28.18 6.94
N VAL A 196 -13.76 -27.60 5.93
CA VAL A 196 -13.34 -26.21 5.87
C VAL A 196 -13.77 -25.57 4.55
N GLY A 197 -14.08 -24.30 4.59
CA GLY A 197 -14.46 -23.49 3.42
C GLY A 197 -14.14 -22.02 3.66
N ALA A 198 -14.57 -21.13 2.75
CA ALA A 198 -14.28 -19.70 2.78
C ALA A 198 -14.58 -19.05 4.15
N LYS A 199 -15.63 -19.47 4.84
CA LYS A 199 -15.99 -18.93 6.16
C LYS A 199 -15.04 -19.33 7.29
N GLY A 200 -14.21 -20.33 7.07
CA GLY A 200 -13.19 -20.78 8.03
C GLY A 200 -11.79 -20.23 7.74
N LEU A 201 -11.64 -19.49 6.65
CA LEU A 201 -10.34 -19.02 6.15
C LEU A 201 -10.19 -17.50 6.11
N THR A 202 -11.17 -16.77 6.59
CA THR A 202 -11.18 -15.28 6.63
C THR A 202 -10.70 -14.75 7.97
#